data_347a3be351c9e8bb12ea6fd017171eca
#
_entry.id   347a3be351c9e8bb12ea6fd017171eca
#
_cell.length_a   1.000
_cell.length_b   1.000
_cell.length_c   1.000
_cell.angle_alpha   90.00
_cell.angle_beta   90.00
_cell.angle_gamma   90.00
#
_symmetry.space_group_name_H-M   'P 1'
#
loop_
_entity.id
_entity.type
_entity.pdbx_description
1 polymer ?
#
loop_
_entity_poly.entity_id
_entity_poly.type
_entity_poly.pdbx_seq_one_letter_code
_entity_poly.pdbx_strand_id
1 'polypeptide(L)'
;MTTDQVDARQILASSLVTAIDHVGIAVADLDAAIAWYHDHLGMILVHEEVNDDQGIREAMLAVRGAPAGTAQIQLMAPVDDTSAIAKFLDKRGPGIQQLAVRVSDLDGLSKQLRAQGVRLTYDGPRRGTANSRINFIHPKDAGGVLIELVEPASENPRN
;
A
#
# COMPACT_ATOMS: atom_id res chain seq x y z
N MET A 1 -11.22 -25.59 -31.10
CA MET A 1 -10.31 -24.59 -30.53
C MET A 1 -11.16 -23.50 -29.95
N THR A 2 -11.42 -23.55 -28.68
CA THR A 2 -12.04 -22.45 -27.95
C THR A 2 -10.98 -21.38 -27.80
N THR A 3 -11.10 -20.31 -28.55
CA THR A 3 -10.36 -19.07 -28.31
C THR A 3 -10.81 -18.58 -26.94
N ASP A 4 -9.91 -18.61 -25.96
CA ASP A 4 -10.10 -17.93 -24.68
C ASP A 4 -10.41 -16.45 -25.01
N GLN A 5 -11.68 -16.12 -24.99
CA GLN A 5 -12.08 -14.72 -24.88
C GLN A 5 -11.74 -14.30 -23.45
N VAL A 6 -10.50 -13.87 -23.26
CA VAL A 6 -10.11 -13.18 -22.04
C VAL A 6 -11.04 -11.98 -21.94
N ASP A 7 -11.88 -11.96 -20.90
CA ASP A 7 -12.84 -10.88 -20.69
C ASP A 7 -12.11 -9.54 -20.75
N ALA A 8 -12.57 -8.62 -21.60
CA ALA A 8 -11.99 -7.28 -21.76
C ALA A 8 -11.84 -6.55 -20.42
N ARG A 9 -12.69 -6.85 -19.43
CA ARG A 9 -12.62 -6.33 -18.07
C ARG A 9 -11.39 -6.85 -17.33
N GLN A 10 -11.05 -8.13 -17.55
CA GLN A 10 -9.88 -8.78 -16.94
C GLN A 10 -8.58 -8.21 -17.52
N ILE A 11 -8.54 -7.99 -18.82
CA ILE A 11 -7.39 -7.34 -19.49
C ILE A 11 -7.20 -5.92 -18.98
N LEU A 12 -8.28 -5.15 -18.82
CA LEU A 12 -8.19 -3.78 -18.35
C LEU A 12 -7.67 -3.70 -16.91
N ALA A 13 -8.20 -4.53 -16.00
CA ALA A 13 -7.74 -4.56 -14.61
C ALA A 13 -6.26 -4.97 -14.51
N SER A 14 -5.82 -5.97 -15.27
CA SER A 14 -4.42 -6.40 -15.28
C SER A 14 -3.47 -5.35 -15.86
N SER A 15 -3.95 -4.49 -16.78
CA SER A 15 -3.15 -3.41 -17.35
C SER A 15 -2.98 -2.20 -16.43
N LEU A 16 -3.87 -2.04 -15.43
CA LEU A 16 -3.82 -0.92 -14.47
C LEU A 16 -2.91 -1.20 -13.28
N VAL A 17 -2.71 -2.46 -12.89
CA VAL A 17 -1.75 -2.84 -11.86
C VAL A 17 -0.37 -2.98 -12.48
N THR A 18 0.59 -2.19 -12.02
CA THR A 18 1.91 -2.07 -12.64
C THR A 18 3.03 -2.74 -11.85
N ALA A 19 2.88 -2.90 -10.54
CA ALA A 19 3.89 -3.50 -9.68
C ALA A 19 3.31 -3.84 -8.30
N ILE A 20 4.04 -4.65 -7.53
CA ILE A 20 3.93 -4.66 -6.07
C ILE A 20 4.65 -3.41 -5.56
N ASP A 21 3.96 -2.57 -4.83
CA ASP A 21 4.52 -1.30 -4.34
C ASP A 21 5.29 -1.49 -3.05
N HIS A 22 4.64 -2.07 -2.05
CA HIS A 22 5.25 -2.34 -0.75
C HIS A 22 4.47 -3.37 0.05
N VAL A 23 5.12 -3.87 1.11
CA VAL A 23 4.48 -4.65 2.18
C VAL A 23 4.41 -3.77 3.42
N GLY A 24 3.22 -3.59 3.97
CA GLY A 24 2.97 -2.79 5.17
C GLY A 24 3.02 -3.65 6.43
N ILE A 25 3.87 -3.26 7.39
CA ILE A 25 4.11 -3.95 8.65
C ILE A 25 3.78 -3.03 9.81
N ALA A 26 2.88 -3.46 10.67
CA ALA A 26 2.55 -2.74 11.90
C ALA A 26 3.59 -3.05 12.97
N VAL A 27 4.14 -2.00 13.58
CA VAL A 27 5.13 -2.09 14.65
C VAL A 27 4.74 -1.18 15.82
N ALA A 28 5.14 -1.56 17.04
CA ALA A 28 4.87 -0.75 18.22
C ALA A 28 5.85 0.43 18.34
N ASP A 29 7.11 0.22 17.97
CA ASP A 29 8.21 1.19 18.05
C ASP A 29 8.86 1.33 16.67
N LEU A 30 8.59 2.45 16.00
CA LEU A 30 9.07 2.69 14.63
C LEU A 30 10.59 2.78 14.57
N ASP A 31 11.20 3.53 15.50
CA ASP A 31 12.64 3.78 15.48
C ASP A 31 13.42 2.47 15.73
N ALA A 32 12.95 1.65 16.66
CA ALA A 32 13.53 0.33 16.91
C ALA A 32 13.40 -0.61 15.72
N ALA A 33 12.26 -0.59 15.04
CA ALA A 33 12.03 -1.41 13.84
C ALA A 33 12.92 -0.97 12.67
N ILE A 34 13.05 0.33 12.42
CA ILE A 34 13.96 0.87 11.39
C ILE A 34 15.40 0.40 11.65
N ALA A 35 15.86 0.53 12.88
CA ALA A 35 17.21 0.09 13.28
C ALA A 35 17.40 -1.42 13.05
N TRP A 36 16.42 -2.22 13.42
CA TRP A 36 16.49 -3.67 13.25
C TRP A 36 16.66 -4.10 11.79
N TYR A 37 15.84 -3.56 10.89
CA TYR A 37 15.93 -3.86 9.45
C TYR A 37 17.24 -3.37 8.83
N HIS A 38 17.71 -2.21 9.28
CA HIS A 38 19.01 -1.68 8.85
C HIS A 38 20.16 -2.58 9.32
N ASP A 39 20.22 -2.88 10.63
CA ASP A 39 21.38 -3.55 11.23
C ASP A 39 21.46 -5.04 10.85
N HIS A 40 20.32 -5.70 10.68
CA HIS A 40 20.29 -7.15 10.42
C HIS A 40 20.11 -7.48 8.93
N LEU A 41 19.42 -6.65 8.16
CA LEU A 41 19.11 -6.92 6.76
C LEU A 41 19.75 -5.93 5.78
N GLY A 42 20.44 -4.90 6.27
CA GLY A 42 21.09 -3.88 5.45
C GLY A 42 20.11 -3.01 4.64
N MET A 43 18.83 -2.98 5.04
CA MET A 43 17.85 -2.15 4.38
C MET A 43 18.05 -0.67 4.73
N ILE A 44 17.75 0.21 3.79
CA ILE A 44 17.95 1.66 3.95
C ILE A 44 16.64 2.41 4.06
N LEU A 45 16.60 3.37 4.99
CA LEU A 45 15.49 4.30 5.13
C LEU A 45 15.52 5.30 3.97
N VAL A 46 14.45 5.32 3.15
CA VAL A 46 14.35 6.21 1.99
C VAL A 46 13.28 7.28 2.16
N HIS A 47 12.32 7.09 3.06
CA HIS A 47 11.29 8.07 3.35
C HIS A 47 10.72 7.84 4.75
N GLU A 48 10.42 8.92 5.46
CA GLU A 48 9.74 8.89 6.75
C GLU A 48 8.77 10.07 6.83
N GLU A 49 7.56 9.83 7.31
CA GLU A 49 6.58 10.89 7.51
C GLU A 49 5.55 10.55 8.59
N VAL A 50 4.83 11.58 9.05
CA VAL A 50 3.57 11.43 9.77
C VAL A 50 2.44 11.61 8.77
N ASN A 51 1.59 10.61 8.65
CA ASN A 51 0.39 10.65 7.82
C ASN A 51 -0.82 10.89 8.73
N ASP A 52 -1.26 12.14 8.81
CA ASP A 52 -2.38 12.53 9.67
C ASP A 52 -3.70 11.91 9.23
N ASP A 53 -3.92 11.72 7.93
CA ASP A 53 -5.14 11.08 7.40
C ASP A 53 -5.29 9.63 7.87
N GLN A 54 -4.18 8.92 8.03
CA GLN A 54 -4.15 7.53 8.50
C GLN A 54 -3.82 7.39 9.99
N GLY A 55 -3.41 8.47 10.65
CA GLY A 55 -3.04 8.47 12.07
C GLY A 55 -1.79 7.66 12.39
N ILE A 56 -0.78 7.69 11.53
CA ILE A 56 0.43 6.89 11.66
C ILE A 56 1.71 7.69 11.44
N ARG A 57 2.78 7.25 12.10
CA ARG A 57 4.16 7.50 11.65
C ARG A 57 4.59 6.32 10.79
N GLU A 58 5.21 6.60 9.68
CA GLU A 58 5.60 5.57 8.72
C GLU A 58 6.99 5.79 8.16
N ALA A 59 7.65 4.69 7.83
CA ALA A 59 8.97 4.65 7.23
C ALA A 59 8.98 3.69 6.05
N MET A 60 9.54 4.13 4.92
CA MET A 60 9.78 3.30 3.76
C MET A 60 11.23 2.82 3.74
N LEU A 61 11.42 1.53 3.66
CA LEU A 61 12.73 0.90 3.60
C LEU A 61 12.93 0.24 2.24
N ALA A 62 14.07 0.52 1.62
CA ALA A 62 14.46 -0.06 0.34
C ALA A 62 15.59 -1.07 0.49
N VAL A 63 15.66 -2.00 -0.44
CA VAL A 63 16.83 -2.88 -0.61
C VAL A 63 17.97 -2.05 -1.19
N ARG A 64 19.14 -2.09 -0.54
CA ARG A 64 20.33 -1.35 -0.98
C ARG A 64 20.72 -1.75 -2.41
N GLY A 65 20.88 -0.76 -3.29
CA GLY A 65 21.29 -0.99 -4.68
C GLY A 65 20.20 -1.57 -5.58
N ALA A 66 18.97 -1.75 -5.11
CA ALA A 66 17.87 -2.21 -5.95
C ALA A 66 17.48 -1.16 -7.00
N PRO A 67 17.03 -1.58 -8.20
CA PRO A 67 16.53 -0.67 -9.22
C PRO A 67 15.37 0.19 -8.71
N ALA A 68 15.21 1.38 -9.28
CA ALA A 68 14.05 2.23 -9.03
C ALA A 68 12.75 1.47 -9.32
N GLY A 69 11.74 1.63 -8.44
CA GLY A 69 10.46 0.95 -8.56
C GLY A 69 10.41 -0.45 -7.94
N THR A 70 11.52 -0.97 -7.41
CA THR A 70 11.52 -2.22 -6.64
C THR A 70 10.62 -2.08 -5.41
N ALA A 71 9.90 -3.15 -5.07
CA ALA A 71 9.04 -3.19 -3.89
C ALA A 71 9.81 -2.86 -2.61
N GLN A 72 9.17 -2.13 -1.72
CA GLN A 72 9.74 -1.68 -0.44
C GLN A 72 9.02 -2.31 0.73
N ILE A 73 9.56 -2.14 1.93
CA ILE A 73 8.86 -2.41 3.19
C ILE A 73 8.40 -1.06 3.76
N GLN A 74 7.13 -1.01 4.16
CA GLN A 74 6.59 0.11 4.93
C GLN A 74 6.44 -0.33 6.39
N LEU A 75 7.09 0.37 7.30
CA LEU A 75 6.88 0.22 8.72
C LEU A 75 5.91 1.29 9.21
N MET A 76 4.91 0.90 10.00
CA MET A 76 3.86 1.79 10.48
C MET A 76 3.67 1.66 11.98
N ALA A 77 3.75 2.78 12.68
CA ALA A 77 3.40 2.87 14.11
C ALA A 77 2.27 3.87 14.30
N PRO A 78 1.32 3.64 15.22
CA PRO A 78 0.22 4.55 15.46
C PRO A 78 0.70 5.83 16.15
N VAL A 79 0.08 6.97 15.84
CA VAL A 79 0.29 8.22 16.60
C VAL A 79 -0.63 8.31 17.81
N ASP A 80 -1.76 7.58 17.78
CA ASP A 80 -2.73 7.49 18.87
C ASP A 80 -3.53 6.18 18.81
N ASP A 81 -4.46 5.98 19.74
CA ASP A 81 -5.24 4.75 19.89
C ASP A 81 -6.36 4.60 18.84
N THR A 82 -6.61 5.59 18.01
CA THR A 82 -7.78 5.62 17.11
C THR A 82 -7.49 5.11 15.71
N SER A 83 -6.22 5.00 15.32
CA SER A 83 -5.84 4.56 13.99
C SER A 83 -6.14 3.08 13.73
N ALA A 84 -6.27 2.71 12.46
CA ALA A 84 -6.42 1.32 12.05
C ALA A 84 -5.23 0.46 12.48
N ILE A 85 -4.02 1.04 12.49
CA ILE A 85 -2.78 0.37 12.95
C ILE A 85 -2.81 0.11 14.45
N ALA A 86 -3.28 1.06 15.27
CA ALA A 86 -3.45 0.83 16.71
C ALA A 86 -4.42 -0.33 16.98
N LYS A 87 -5.54 -0.37 16.29
CA LYS A 87 -6.52 -1.46 16.40
C LYS A 87 -5.95 -2.80 15.95
N PHE A 88 -5.16 -2.80 14.88
CA PHE A 88 -4.48 -4.01 14.41
C PHE A 88 -3.50 -4.55 15.45
N LEU A 89 -2.66 -3.68 16.03
CA LEU A 89 -1.70 -4.06 17.07
C LEU A 89 -2.40 -4.62 18.33
N ASP A 90 -3.51 -3.99 18.75
CA ASP A 90 -4.29 -4.45 19.91
C ASP A 90 -4.88 -5.84 19.68
N LYS A 91 -5.35 -6.11 18.46
CA LYS A 91 -6.04 -7.35 18.12
C LYS A 91 -5.09 -8.48 17.74
N ARG A 92 -4.00 -8.19 17.06
CA ARG A 92 -3.10 -9.18 16.44
C ARG A 92 -1.64 -9.09 16.88
N GLY A 93 -1.23 -7.99 17.52
CA GLY A 93 0.18 -7.68 17.75
C GLY A 93 0.91 -7.24 16.48
N PRO A 94 2.23 -7.00 16.57
CA PRO A 94 3.04 -6.62 15.42
C PRO A 94 3.02 -7.67 14.31
N GLY A 95 3.05 -7.23 13.06
CA GLY A 95 3.10 -8.13 11.92
C GLY A 95 2.68 -7.46 10.62
N ILE A 96 2.65 -8.25 9.54
CA ILE A 96 2.21 -7.79 8.22
C ILE A 96 0.72 -7.43 8.29
N GLN A 97 0.40 -6.18 7.91
CA GLN A 97 -0.96 -5.66 7.97
C GLN A 97 -1.57 -5.55 6.56
N GLN A 98 -0.78 -5.22 5.54
CA GLN A 98 -1.29 -4.98 4.20
C GLN A 98 -0.28 -5.33 3.12
N LEU A 99 -0.82 -5.60 1.93
CA LEU A 99 -0.06 -5.69 0.68
C LEU A 99 -0.50 -4.53 -0.22
N ALA A 100 0.45 -3.71 -0.68
CA ALA A 100 0.16 -2.61 -1.57
C ALA A 100 0.57 -2.93 -3.01
N VAL A 101 -0.34 -2.71 -3.94
CA VAL A 101 -0.08 -2.79 -5.38
C VAL A 101 -0.08 -1.40 -5.99
N ARG A 102 0.87 -1.15 -6.89
CA ARG A 102 0.96 0.11 -7.63
C ARG A 102 0.01 0.09 -8.79
N VAL A 103 -0.71 1.17 -8.98
CA VAL A 103 -1.69 1.31 -10.06
C VAL A 103 -1.43 2.57 -10.86
N SER A 104 -1.74 2.54 -12.15
CA SER A 104 -1.58 3.69 -13.05
C SER A 104 -2.78 4.63 -13.06
N ASP A 105 -3.98 4.12 -12.74
CA ASP A 105 -5.23 4.88 -12.73
C ASP A 105 -6.14 4.36 -11.61
N LEU A 106 -6.05 4.98 -10.46
CA LEU A 106 -6.82 4.57 -9.28
C LEU A 106 -8.32 4.78 -9.46
N ASP A 107 -8.73 5.87 -10.08
CA ASP A 107 -10.15 6.18 -10.30
C ASP A 107 -10.79 5.17 -11.27
N GLY A 108 -10.12 4.86 -12.37
CA GLY A 108 -10.57 3.89 -13.35
C GLY A 108 -10.66 2.47 -12.77
N LEU A 109 -9.63 2.04 -12.03
CA LEU A 109 -9.63 0.74 -11.38
C LEU A 109 -10.71 0.65 -10.30
N SER A 110 -10.87 1.70 -9.49
CA SER A 110 -11.90 1.74 -8.43
C SER A 110 -13.30 1.60 -9.00
N LYS A 111 -13.60 2.32 -10.09
CA LYS A 111 -14.87 2.21 -10.80
C LYS A 111 -15.12 0.79 -11.30
N GLN A 112 -14.12 0.18 -11.89
CA GLN A 112 -14.21 -1.19 -12.41
C GLN A 112 -14.42 -2.22 -11.30
N LEU A 113 -13.68 -2.12 -10.21
CA LEU A 113 -13.83 -3.02 -9.06
C LEU A 113 -15.23 -2.92 -8.46
N ARG A 114 -15.74 -1.71 -8.27
CA ARG A 114 -17.12 -1.49 -7.77
C ARG A 114 -18.17 -2.08 -8.70
N ALA A 115 -17.99 -1.94 -10.01
CA ALA A 115 -18.90 -2.53 -11.00
C ALA A 115 -18.91 -4.07 -10.95
N GLN A 116 -17.85 -4.68 -10.43
CA GLN A 116 -17.73 -6.13 -10.20
C GLN A 116 -18.17 -6.55 -8.80
N GLY A 117 -18.70 -5.63 -7.99
CA GLY A 117 -19.14 -5.91 -6.62
C GLY A 117 -18.04 -5.96 -5.57
N VAL A 118 -16.82 -5.53 -5.90
CA VAL A 118 -15.71 -5.44 -4.96
C VAL A 118 -15.83 -4.17 -4.11
N ARG A 119 -15.76 -4.34 -2.79
CA ARG A 119 -15.86 -3.23 -1.84
C ARG A 119 -14.53 -2.54 -1.63
N LEU A 120 -14.54 -1.22 -1.74
CA LEU A 120 -13.42 -0.36 -1.36
C LEU A 120 -13.73 0.32 -0.03
N THR A 121 -12.69 0.56 0.78
CA THR A 121 -12.84 1.14 2.11
C THR A 121 -13.37 2.57 2.08
N TYR A 122 -12.92 3.37 1.12
CA TYR A 122 -13.30 4.77 1.00
C TYR A 122 -14.12 5.02 -0.25
N ASP A 123 -15.05 5.97 -0.19
CA ASP A 123 -15.84 6.39 -1.35
C ASP A 123 -14.98 7.04 -2.44
N GLY A 124 -13.93 7.74 -2.04
CA GLY A 124 -12.94 8.34 -2.91
C GLY A 124 -11.52 8.16 -2.39
N PRO A 125 -10.51 8.48 -3.21
CA PRO A 125 -9.12 8.33 -2.82
C PRO A 125 -8.77 9.17 -1.58
N ARG A 126 -7.84 8.65 -0.77
CA ARG A 126 -7.23 9.34 0.36
C ARG A 126 -5.74 9.59 0.09
N ARG A 127 -5.15 10.48 0.88
CA ARG A 127 -3.72 10.72 0.84
C ARG A 127 -2.97 9.54 1.48
N GLY A 128 -2.01 9.00 0.75
CA GLY A 128 -1.06 7.99 1.22
C GLY A 128 0.37 8.52 1.34
N THR A 129 1.30 7.60 1.56
CA THR A 129 2.73 7.88 1.68
C THR A 129 3.27 8.66 0.49
N ALA A 130 4.17 9.61 0.75
CA ALA A 130 4.80 10.44 -0.27
C ALA A 130 3.79 11.14 -1.20
N ASN A 131 2.68 11.56 -0.63
CA ASN A 131 1.62 12.27 -1.33
C ASN A 131 0.94 11.46 -2.46
N SER A 132 0.99 10.14 -2.37
CA SER A 132 0.26 9.24 -3.26
C SER A 132 -1.25 9.34 -3.03
N ARG A 133 -2.02 8.80 -3.98
CA ARG A 133 -3.47 8.59 -3.83
C ARG A 133 -3.72 7.12 -3.55
N ILE A 134 -4.52 6.82 -2.54
CA ILE A 134 -4.76 5.44 -2.12
C ILE A 134 -6.23 5.12 -1.91
N ASN A 135 -6.54 3.84 -2.00
CA ASN A 135 -7.74 3.22 -1.46
C ASN A 135 -7.43 1.78 -1.08
N PHE A 136 -8.32 1.12 -0.38
CA PHE A 136 -8.14 -0.27 0.05
C PHE A 136 -9.27 -1.16 -0.46
N ILE A 137 -8.94 -2.38 -0.88
CA ILE A 137 -9.92 -3.44 -1.11
C ILE A 137 -10.23 -4.10 0.24
N HIS A 138 -11.51 -4.28 0.54
CA HIS A 138 -11.94 -4.95 1.75
C HIS A 138 -11.40 -6.39 1.79
N PRO A 139 -10.80 -6.84 2.91
CA PRO A 139 -10.16 -8.17 2.97
C PRO A 139 -11.09 -9.33 2.60
N LYS A 140 -12.38 -9.24 2.93
CA LYS A 140 -13.35 -10.28 2.59
C LYS A 140 -13.53 -10.48 1.08
N ASP A 141 -13.23 -9.47 0.28
CA ASP A 141 -13.33 -9.54 -1.18
C ASP A 141 -11.97 -9.88 -1.84
N ALA A 142 -10.92 -10.05 -1.04
CA ALA A 142 -9.55 -10.31 -1.50
C ALA A 142 -8.90 -11.49 -0.76
N GLY A 143 -9.69 -12.52 -0.44
CA GLY A 143 -9.18 -13.75 0.19
C GLY A 143 -8.61 -13.57 1.59
N GLY A 144 -9.02 -12.54 2.32
CA GLY A 144 -8.56 -12.24 3.68
C GLY A 144 -7.36 -11.29 3.75
N VAL A 145 -6.89 -10.78 2.62
CA VAL A 145 -5.77 -9.83 2.54
C VAL A 145 -6.29 -8.41 2.40
N LEU A 146 -5.82 -7.51 3.25
CA LEU A 146 -6.02 -6.07 3.04
C LEU A 146 -5.11 -5.62 1.91
N ILE A 147 -5.69 -5.23 0.77
CA ILE A 147 -4.93 -4.76 -0.39
C ILE A 147 -5.07 -3.25 -0.50
N GLU A 148 -3.94 -2.56 -0.46
CA GLU A 148 -3.85 -1.14 -0.76
C GLU A 148 -3.60 -0.92 -2.25
N LEU A 149 -4.36 -0.02 -2.85
CA LEU A 149 -4.16 0.44 -4.22
C LEU A 149 -3.44 1.78 -4.16
N VAL A 150 -2.24 1.87 -4.74
CA VAL A 150 -1.39 3.06 -4.65
C VAL A 150 -1.16 3.63 -6.04
N GLU A 151 -1.64 4.85 -6.25
CA GLU A 151 -1.28 5.66 -7.41
C GLU A 151 -0.23 6.68 -6.98
N PRO A 152 1.04 6.53 -7.40
CA PRO A 152 2.09 7.47 -7.01
C PRO A 152 1.74 8.90 -7.39
N ALA A 153 2.24 9.86 -6.61
CA ALA A 153 2.15 11.27 -6.99
C ALA A 153 2.78 11.45 -8.38
N SER A 154 2.06 12.13 -9.29
CA SER A 154 2.62 12.45 -10.59
C SER A 154 3.83 13.36 -10.38
N GLU A 155 4.99 12.95 -10.89
CA GLU A 155 6.10 13.87 -11.09
C GLU A 155 5.61 14.94 -12.07
N ASN A 156 5.30 16.10 -11.53
CA ASN A 156 5.04 17.26 -12.37
C ASN A 156 6.42 17.73 -12.84
N PRO A 157 6.77 17.60 -14.13
CA PRO A 157 7.97 18.25 -14.64
C PRO A 157 7.68 19.75 -14.62
N ARG A 158 7.94 20.38 -13.50
CA ARG A 158 8.06 21.83 -13.49
C ARG A 158 9.44 22.18 -14.01
N ASN A 159 9.42 22.71 -15.21
CA ASN A 159 10.45 23.45 -15.93
C ASN A 159 11.72 23.78 -15.16
#